data_eaef41dc200d8237a41ce5565300aa61
#
_entry.id   eaef41dc200d8237a41ce5565300aa61
#
_cell.length_a   1.000
_cell.length_b   1.000
_cell.length_c   1.000
_cell.angle_alpha   90.00
_cell.angle_beta   90.00
_cell.angle_gamma   90.00
#
_symmetry.space_group_name_H-M   'P 1'
#
loop_
_entity.id
_entity.type
_entity.pdbx_description
1 polymer ?
#
loop_
_entity_poly.entity_id
_entity_poly.type
_entity_poly.pdbx_seq_one_letter_code
_entity_poly.pdbx_strand_id
1 'polypeptide(L)'
;MFRPKKIVIIGGGLAGLTSAILLQQGGFNVTLFEKKRYPFNRVCGEYISNEALPFLQSLDLKLSELGPSKINRLSVTTERGKELTADLPLGGFGLSRYMLDNLLFEYAEKLGVEFLFEKVNDIQFRENIFEITSANGIHQSPLAIAAYGKRSNLDQKFKRSFFYNRSPYMGVKYHILTDLPNNLIRLDNFNGGYSGVCKIENQKFNLCYLSKTANLKKYHGISEMEENVLHKNPFLKHLFKNSDFLNGKPEVINEISFEPKSLIEDHLLFCGDSAGMITPLCGNGMAIAIHSAKILSQIIIRHAKAHTLDRDALEREYFSKWTNEFSLRLRSGRFIQHLFGNPLITEVAVAVLGNLPALNQMIVKKTHGKVF
;
A
#
# COMPACT_ATOMS: atom_id res chain seq x y z
N MET A 1 -26.51 25.80 12.41
CA MET A 1 -25.05 25.55 12.47
C MET A 1 -24.78 24.09 12.08
N PHE A 2 -24.26 23.86 10.92
CA PHE A 2 -24.08 22.51 10.37
C PHE A 2 -22.73 21.94 10.87
N ARG A 3 -22.75 21.06 11.88
CA ARG A 3 -21.59 20.19 12.17
C ARG A 3 -21.73 19.00 11.25
N PRO A 4 -20.78 18.74 10.33
CA PRO A 4 -20.83 17.52 9.53
C PRO A 4 -20.67 16.32 10.46
N LYS A 5 -21.81 15.68 10.80
CA LYS A 5 -21.80 14.46 11.61
C LYS A 5 -21.59 13.21 10.75
N LYS A 6 -21.84 13.30 9.44
CA LYS A 6 -21.77 12.17 8.51
C LYS A 6 -20.55 12.31 7.60
N ILE A 7 -19.85 11.22 7.38
CA ILE A 7 -18.77 11.13 6.40
C ILE A 7 -18.81 9.79 5.69
N VAL A 8 -18.59 9.81 4.38
CA VAL A 8 -18.52 8.60 3.56
C VAL A 8 -17.07 8.32 3.18
N ILE A 9 -16.67 7.05 3.28
CA ILE A 9 -15.36 6.57 2.87
C ILE A 9 -15.54 5.53 1.77
N ILE A 10 -14.84 5.71 0.65
CA ILE A 10 -14.92 4.83 -0.51
C ILE A 10 -13.64 3.99 -0.58
N GLY A 11 -13.76 2.70 -0.24
CA GLY A 11 -12.67 1.73 -0.21
C GLY A 11 -12.21 1.34 1.18
N GLY A 12 -12.30 0.05 1.50
CA GLY A 12 -11.94 -0.58 2.77
C GLY A 12 -10.54 -1.19 2.77
N GLY A 13 -9.54 -0.48 2.25
CA GLY A 13 -8.13 -0.80 2.47
C GLY A 13 -7.60 -0.16 3.74
N LEU A 14 -6.28 -0.28 4.00
CA LEU A 14 -5.65 0.27 5.22
C LEU A 14 -5.98 1.75 5.44
N ALA A 15 -5.91 2.57 4.39
CA ALA A 15 -6.24 3.99 4.51
C ALA A 15 -7.71 4.22 4.87
N GLY A 16 -8.64 3.51 4.23
CA GLY A 16 -10.07 3.65 4.50
C GLY A 16 -10.46 3.16 5.89
N LEU A 17 -9.98 1.98 6.29
CA LEU A 17 -10.24 1.42 7.62
C LEU A 17 -9.64 2.29 8.73
N THR A 18 -8.40 2.76 8.56
CA THR A 18 -7.77 3.68 9.52
C THR A 18 -8.53 4.99 9.63
N SER A 19 -8.95 5.58 8.50
CA SER A 19 -9.76 6.79 8.50
C SER A 19 -11.11 6.57 9.18
N ALA A 20 -11.76 5.42 8.91
CA ALA A 20 -13.05 5.08 9.52
C ALA A 20 -12.96 4.98 11.04
N ILE A 21 -11.95 4.27 11.55
CA ILE A 21 -11.71 4.13 12.98
C ILE A 21 -11.53 5.50 13.64
N LEU A 22 -10.60 6.31 13.11
CA LEU A 22 -10.26 7.61 13.71
C LEU A 22 -11.43 8.60 13.67
N LEU A 23 -12.17 8.63 12.56
CA LEU A 23 -13.31 9.54 12.41
C LEU A 23 -14.49 9.10 13.26
N GLN A 24 -14.74 7.80 13.38
CA GLN A 24 -15.78 7.27 14.29
C GLN A 24 -15.45 7.61 15.74
N GLN A 25 -14.19 7.42 16.18
CA GLN A 25 -13.70 7.85 17.49
C GLN A 25 -13.77 9.39 17.67
N GLY A 26 -13.62 10.13 16.58
CA GLY A 26 -13.78 11.58 16.54
C GLY A 26 -15.22 12.08 16.60
N GLY A 27 -16.21 11.18 16.72
CA GLY A 27 -17.64 11.50 16.85
C GLY A 27 -18.38 11.74 15.54
N PHE A 28 -17.83 11.21 14.42
CA PHE A 28 -18.53 11.20 13.14
C PHE A 28 -19.36 9.92 12.98
N ASN A 29 -20.46 10.01 12.24
CA ASN A 29 -21.18 8.86 11.74
C ASN A 29 -20.53 8.44 10.42
N VAL A 30 -19.76 7.36 10.44
CA VAL A 30 -18.97 6.91 9.31
C VAL A 30 -19.69 5.80 8.56
N THR A 31 -19.88 5.97 7.24
CA THR A 31 -20.29 4.91 6.32
C THR A 31 -19.13 4.57 5.40
N LEU A 32 -18.69 3.31 5.36
CA LEU A 32 -17.59 2.85 4.52
C LEU A 32 -18.09 1.87 3.45
N PHE A 33 -17.78 2.18 2.19
CA PHE A 33 -18.05 1.31 1.04
C PHE A 33 -16.83 0.44 0.72
N GLU A 34 -16.99 -0.88 0.71
CA GLU A 34 -16.02 -1.85 0.19
C GLU A 34 -16.75 -2.88 -0.66
N LYS A 35 -16.22 -3.18 -1.84
CA LYS A 35 -16.87 -4.13 -2.77
C LYS A 35 -16.73 -5.60 -2.40
N LYS A 36 -15.79 -5.92 -1.47
CA LYS A 36 -15.51 -7.29 -1.03
C LYS A 36 -15.83 -7.44 0.45
N ARG A 37 -16.29 -8.61 0.88
CA ARG A 37 -16.45 -8.94 2.30
C ARG A 37 -15.12 -9.39 2.89
N TYR A 38 -14.84 -8.97 4.11
CA TYR A 38 -13.65 -9.41 4.85
C TYR A 38 -13.86 -10.84 5.41
N PRO A 39 -12.76 -11.60 5.61
CA PRO A 39 -11.39 -11.31 5.17
C PRO A 39 -11.16 -11.68 3.70
N PHE A 40 -10.24 -11.00 3.03
CA PHE A 40 -9.83 -11.36 1.67
C PHE A 40 -8.38 -10.94 1.39
N ASN A 41 -7.73 -11.66 0.47
CA ASN A 41 -6.37 -11.38 0.06
C ASN A 41 -6.25 -10.16 -0.86
N ARG A 42 -5.10 -9.48 -0.79
CA ARG A 42 -4.69 -8.41 -1.71
C ARG A 42 -3.27 -8.65 -2.18
N VAL A 43 -2.96 -8.29 -3.41
CA VAL A 43 -1.57 -8.29 -3.90
C VAL A 43 -0.80 -7.18 -3.20
N CYS A 44 0.13 -7.57 -2.35
CA CYS A 44 0.92 -6.69 -1.48
C CYS A 44 2.19 -7.43 -1.04
N GLY A 45 3.26 -6.67 -0.75
CA GLY A 45 4.49 -7.22 -0.18
C GLY A 45 4.38 -7.67 1.28
N GLU A 46 3.31 -7.28 1.98
CA GLU A 46 2.97 -7.69 3.35
C GLU A 46 4.07 -7.45 4.41
N TYR A 47 5.06 -6.61 4.09
CA TYR A 47 6.02 -6.03 5.01
C TYR A 47 5.53 -4.65 5.46
N ILE A 48 5.48 -4.43 6.77
CA ILE A 48 5.03 -3.16 7.37
C ILE A 48 6.19 -2.57 8.15
N SER A 49 6.61 -1.36 7.76
CA SER A 49 7.64 -0.63 8.49
C SER A 49 7.18 -0.29 9.92
N ASN A 50 8.08 -0.41 10.88
CA ASN A 50 7.82 -0.02 12.27
C ASN A 50 7.52 1.47 12.45
N GLU A 51 7.54 2.28 11.38
CA GLU A 51 6.99 3.63 11.38
C GLU A 51 5.54 3.67 11.89
N ALA A 52 4.74 2.67 11.49
CA ALA A 52 3.32 2.59 11.80
C ALA A 52 3.02 1.87 13.13
N LEU A 53 4.01 1.17 13.71
CA LEU A 53 3.77 0.29 14.86
C LEU A 53 3.23 1.02 16.09
N PRO A 54 3.82 2.15 16.55
CA PRO A 54 3.31 2.87 17.72
C PRO A 54 1.89 3.40 17.51
N PHE A 55 1.57 3.86 16.30
CA PHE A 55 0.21 4.28 15.99
C PHE A 55 -0.78 3.11 16.03
N LEU A 56 -0.45 1.97 15.42
CA LEU A 56 -1.30 0.77 15.47
C LEU A 56 -1.50 0.26 16.90
N GLN A 57 -0.46 0.33 17.73
CA GLN A 57 -0.54 0.01 19.17
C GLN A 57 -1.45 0.99 19.93
N SER A 58 -1.44 2.26 19.56
CA SER A 58 -2.29 3.29 20.20
C SER A 58 -3.79 3.11 19.90
N LEU A 59 -4.15 2.28 18.92
CA LEU A 59 -5.54 1.93 18.61
C LEU A 59 -6.07 0.78 19.49
N ASP A 60 -5.28 0.30 20.47
CA ASP A 60 -5.61 -0.85 21.33
C ASP A 60 -5.98 -2.12 20.53
N LEU A 61 -5.34 -2.28 19.38
CA LEU A 61 -5.48 -3.46 18.54
C LEU A 61 -4.62 -4.59 19.08
N LYS A 62 -5.15 -5.79 19.16
CA LYS A 62 -4.44 -7.00 19.59
C LYS A 62 -3.51 -7.54 18.49
N LEU A 63 -2.68 -6.66 17.92
CA LEU A 63 -1.80 -6.98 16.81
C LEU A 63 -0.84 -8.13 17.10
N SER A 64 -0.34 -8.22 18.33
CA SER A 64 0.57 -9.29 18.77
C SER A 64 -0.06 -10.68 18.75
N GLU A 65 -1.38 -10.79 18.95
CA GLU A 65 -2.11 -12.07 18.91
C GLU A 65 -2.16 -12.67 17.49
N LEU A 66 -1.97 -11.85 16.45
CA LEU A 66 -1.90 -12.31 15.07
C LEU A 66 -0.56 -12.98 14.71
N GLY A 67 0.44 -12.97 15.61
CA GLY A 67 1.75 -13.58 15.41
C GLY A 67 2.58 -12.95 14.29
N PRO A 68 2.71 -11.61 14.19
CA PRO A 68 3.50 -10.96 13.15
C PRO A 68 4.98 -11.33 13.28
N SER A 69 5.64 -11.55 12.14
CA SER A 69 7.07 -11.84 12.09
C SER A 69 7.90 -10.58 12.19
N LYS A 70 8.88 -10.53 13.12
CA LYS A 70 9.81 -9.39 13.22
C LYS A 70 10.85 -9.45 12.10
N ILE A 71 11.05 -8.33 11.41
CA ILE A 71 11.98 -8.22 10.27
C ILE A 71 12.93 -7.07 10.56
N ASN A 72 14.24 -7.37 10.58
CA ASN A 72 15.29 -6.39 10.83
C ASN A 72 16.51 -6.55 9.93
N ARG A 73 16.44 -7.42 8.91
CA ARG A 73 17.49 -7.63 7.92
C ARG A 73 16.93 -7.52 6.51
N LEU A 74 17.71 -6.93 5.62
CA LEU A 74 17.46 -6.81 4.20
C LEU A 74 18.51 -7.60 3.43
N SER A 75 18.10 -8.33 2.40
CA SER A 75 18.99 -8.84 1.35
C SER A 75 18.50 -8.33 -0.01
N VAL A 76 19.41 -7.94 -0.86
CA VAL A 76 19.14 -7.56 -2.26
C VAL A 76 19.99 -8.45 -3.13
N THR A 77 19.37 -9.19 -4.05
CA THR A 77 20.08 -10.08 -4.98
C THR A 77 20.00 -9.58 -6.42
N THR A 78 21.04 -9.88 -7.20
CA THR A 78 21.08 -9.58 -8.63
C THR A 78 20.69 -10.78 -9.46
N GLU A 79 20.33 -10.57 -10.73
CA GLU A 79 20.02 -11.67 -11.67
C GLU A 79 21.18 -12.68 -11.81
N ARG A 80 22.44 -12.25 -11.62
CA ARG A 80 23.63 -13.10 -11.69
C ARG A 80 24.03 -13.74 -10.36
N GLY A 81 23.24 -13.57 -9.31
CA GLY A 81 23.45 -14.23 -8.02
C GLY A 81 24.37 -13.50 -7.04
N LYS A 82 24.73 -12.21 -7.28
CA LYS A 82 25.35 -11.40 -6.22
C LYS A 82 24.33 -11.04 -5.17
N GLU A 83 24.76 -10.97 -3.92
CA GLU A 83 23.92 -10.60 -2.77
C GLU A 83 24.56 -9.44 -2.01
N LEU A 84 23.72 -8.50 -1.61
CA LEU A 84 24.02 -7.41 -0.68
C LEU A 84 23.12 -7.54 0.53
N THR A 85 23.66 -7.61 1.74
CA THR A 85 22.90 -7.63 2.97
C THR A 85 23.06 -6.32 3.74
N ALA A 86 22.00 -5.95 4.47
CA ALA A 86 22.02 -4.78 5.34
C ALA A 86 21.10 -5.00 6.55
N ASP A 87 21.41 -4.36 7.66
CA ASP A 87 20.50 -4.25 8.78
C ASP A 87 19.46 -3.18 8.50
N LEU A 88 18.25 -3.40 9.02
CA LEU A 88 17.16 -2.43 9.03
C LEU A 88 17.02 -1.87 10.46
N PRO A 89 17.65 -0.74 10.80
CA PRO A 89 17.66 -0.24 12.18
C PRO A 89 16.28 0.04 12.75
N LEU A 90 15.36 0.57 11.94
CA LEU A 90 13.96 0.75 12.32
C LEU A 90 13.21 -0.58 12.29
N GLY A 91 13.57 -1.44 11.36
CA GLY A 91 12.89 -2.71 11.13
C GLY A 91 11.45 -2.58 10.68
N GLY A 92 10.77 -3.69 10.74
CA GLY A 92 9.38 -3.83 10.41
C GLY A 92 8.84 -5.18 10.85
N PHE A 93 7.66 -5.50 10.41
CA PHE A 93 7.04 -6.80 10.65
C PHE A 93 6.29 -7.29 9.41
N GLY A 94 6.23 -8.60 9.28
CA GLY A 94 5.44 -9.26 8.24
C GLY A 94 4.09 -9.69 8.79
N LEU A 95 3.03 -9.29 8.12
CA LEU A 95 1.67 -9.67 8.45
C LEU A 95 0.80 -9.58 7.19
N SER A 96 0.02 -10.63 6.91
CA SER A 96 -0.83 -10.64 5.72
C SER A 96 -1.90 -9.55 5.77
N ARG A 97 -2.25 -9.04 4.60
CA ARG A 97 -3.40 -8.14 4.44
C ARG A 97 -4.72 -8.82 4.78
N TYR A 98 -4.76 -10.15 4.65
CA TYR A 98 -5.89 -10.96 5.08
C TYR A 98 -6.18 -10.79 6.58
N MET A 99 -5.14 -10.89 7.42
CA MET A 99 -5.26 -10.77 8.86
C MET A 99 -5.39 -9.30 9.31
N LEU A 100 -4.53 -8.42 8.80
CA LEU A 100 -4.50 -7.02 9.24
C LEU A 100 -5.75 -6.24 8.84
N ASP A 101 -6.20 -6.38 7.57
CA ASP A 101 -7.42 -5.69 7.12
C ASP A 101 -8.63 -6.20 7.90
N ASN A 102 -8.70 -7.51 8.20
CA ASN A 102 -9.79 -8.08 8.99
C ASN A 102 -9.80 -7.57 10.44
N LEU A 103 -8.64 -7.52 11.09
CA LEU A 103 -8.53 -6.95 12.44
C LEU A 103 -9.02 -5.51 12.51
N LEU A 104 -8.62 -4.69 11.53
CA LEU A 104 -9.07 -3.30 11.45
C LEU A 104 -10.57 -3.19 11.13
N PHE A 105 -11.10 -4.08 10.30
CA PHE A 105 -12.51 -4.15 9.98
C PHE A 105 -13.35 -4.48 11.22
N GLU A 106 -13.03 -5.56 11.93
CA GLU A 106 -13.73 -5.98 13.14
C GLU A 106 -13.71 -4.89 14.22
N TYR A 107 -12.57 -4.20 14.36
CA TYR A 107 -12.43 -3.10 15.29
C TYR A 107 -13.30 -1.89 14.87
N ALA A 108 -13.31 -1.54 13.59
CA ALA A 108 -14.15 -0.45 13.07
C ALA A 108 -15.65 -0.76 13.21
N GLU A 109 -16.05 -2.00 12.93
CA GLU A 109 -17.42 -2.48 13.11
C GLU A 109 -17.86 -2.38 14.59
N LYS A 110 -17.00 -2.82 15.51
CA LYS A 110 -17.25 -2.70 16.97
C LYS A 110 -17.37 -1.24 17.43
N LEU A 111 -16.70 -0.30 16.78
CA LEU A 111 -16.85 1.13 17.04
C LEU A 111 -18.15 1.72 16.48
N GLY A 112 -18.89 0.98 15.67
CA GLY A 112 -20.15 1.41 15.06
C GLY A 112 -19.99 2.04 13.67
N VAL A 113 -18.90 1.76 12.95
CA VAL A 113 -18.79 2.13 11.53
C VAL A 113 -19.79 1.31 10.72
N GLU A 114 -20.59 1.99 9.91
CA GLU A 114 -21.50 1.35 8.97
C GLU A 114 -20.75 0.85 7.75
N PHE A 115 -20.80 -0.46 7.47
CA PHE A 115 -20.18 -1.05 6.28
C PHE A 115 -21.22 -1.38 5.21
N LEU A 116 -21.00 -0.84 4.00
CA LEU A 116 -21.77 -1.18 2.81
C LEU A 116 -20.88 -1.97 1.84
N PHE A 117 -21.16 -3.28 1.73
CA PHE A 117 -20.40 -4.17 0.87
C PHE A 117 -20.82 -4.03 -0.59
N GLU A 118 -20.55 -2.85 -1.15
CA GLU A 118 -20.98 -2.42 -2.46
C GLU A 118 -19.88 -1.67 -3.19
N LYS A 119 -19.97 -1.72 -4.52
CA LYS A 119 -19.11 -0.88 -5.37
C LYS A 119 -19.78 0.49 -5.54
N VAL A 120 -19.02 1.56 -5.30
CA VAL A 120 -19.43 2.91 -5.69
C VAL A 120 -19.23 3.06 -7.20
N ASN A 121 -20.31 3.42 -7.89
CA ASN A 121 -20.34 3.58 -9.34
C ASN A 121 -20.10 5.04 -9.73
N ASP A 122 -20.63 5.98 -8.98
CA ASP A 122 -20.52 7.41 -9.22
C ASP A 122 -20.45 8.22 -7.92
N ILE A 123 -19.88 9.42 -7.99
CA ILE A 123 -19.89 10.42 -6.94
C ILE A 123 -19.96 11.81 -7.54
N GLN A 124 -20.84 12.66 -7.03
CA GLN A 124 -21.01 14.04 -7.47
C GLN A 124 -21.02 14.95 -6.26
N PHE A 125 -20.50 16.16 -6.43
CA PHE A 125 -20.59 17.21 -5.42
C PHE A 125 -21.47 18.32 -5.91
N ARG A 126 -22.58 18.59 -5.18
CA ARG A 126 -23.56 19.64 -5.50
C ARG A 126 -24.10 20.22 -4.21
N GLU A 127 -24.31 21.52 -4.17
CA GLU A 127 -24.92 22.20 -3.01
C GLU A 127 -24.25 21.86 -1.67
N ASN A 128 -22.91 21.77 -1.67
CA ASN A 128 -22.09 21.37 -0.52
C ASN A 128 -22.31 19.95 0.01
N ILE A 129 -22.95 19.08 -0.76
CA ILE A 129 -23.22 17.68 -0.43
C ILE A 129 -22.64 16.76 -1.52
N PHE A 130 -22.05 15.66 -1.09
CA PHE A 130 -21.71 14.55 -1.98
C PHE A 130 -22.90 13.63 -2.15
N GLU A 131 -23.21 13.29 -3.39
CA GLU A 131 -24.11 12.21 -3.77
C GLU A 131 -23.30 11.02 -4.26
N ILE A 132 -23.34 9.93 -3.52
CA ILE A 132 -22.58 8.70 -3.77
C ILE A 132 -23.55 7.64 -4.26
N THR A 133 -23.37 7.22 -5.51
CA THR A 133 -24.23 6.21 -6.16
C THR A 133 -23.57 4.84 -6.09
N SER A 134 -24.27 3.89 -5.51
CA SER A 134 -23.94 2.46 -5.49
C SER A 134 -24.98 1.63 -6.24
N ALA A 135 -24.88 0.30 -6.16
CA ALA A 135 -25.86 -0.59 -6.78
C ALA A 135 -27.25 -0.49 -6.11
N ASN A 136 -27.28 -0.20 -4.80
CA ASN A 136 -28.50 -0.25 -3.99
C ASN A 136 -29.09 1.15 -3.69
N GLY A 137 -28.52 2.22 -4.25
CA GLY A 137 -29.10 3.55 -4.09
C GLY A 137 -28.10 4.70 -4.07
N ILE A 138 -28.62 5.86 -3.66
CA ILE A 138 -27.85 7.10 -3.53
C ILE A 138 -27.72 7.43 -2.04
N HIS A 139 -26.48 7.68 -1.63
CA HIS A 139 -26.12 8.11 -0.29
C HIS A 139 -25.63 9.54 -0.31
N GLN A 140 -26.05 10.34 0.66
CA GLN A 140 -25.64 11.73 0.78
C GLN A 140 -24.74 11.96 1.99
N SER A 141 -23.69 12.78 1.81
CA SER A 141 -22.77 13.14 2.86
C SER A 141 -22.13 14.51 2.61
N PRO A 142 -21.94 15.34 3.65
CA PRO A 142 -21.22 16.60 3.51
C PRO A 142 -19.70 16.41 3.29
N LEU A 143 -19.13 15.26 3.67
CA LEU A 143 -17.72 14.94 3.49
C LEU A 143 -17.57 13.56 2.87
N ALA A 144 -16.59 13.42 1.98
CA ALA A 144 -16.25 12.13 1.40
C ALA A 144 -14.72 11.95 1.29
N ILE A 145 -14.27 10.71 1.52
CA ILE A 145 -12.87 10.30 1.36
C ILE A 145 -12.78 9.19 0.31
N ALA A 146 -11.91 9.35 -0.67
CA ALA A 146 -11.57 8.35 -1.65
C ALA A 146 -10.33 7.57 -1.21
N ALA A 147 -10.53 6.36 -0.68
CA ALA A 147 -9.49 5.43 -0.21
C ALA A 147 -9.50 4.11 -1.00
N TYR A 148 -9.94 4.13 -2.25
CA TYR A 148 -10.18 2.94 -3.08
C TYR A 148 -8.91 2.30 -3.66
N GLY A 149 -7.74 2.84 -3.33
CA GLY A 149 -6.45 2.27 -3.69
C GLY A 149 -5.93 2.73 -5.06
N LYS A 150 -5.19 1.86 -5.74
CA LYS A 150 -4.37 2.24 -6.91
C LYS A 150 -5.16 2.77 -8.10
N ARG A 151 -6.37 2.29 -8.35
CA ARG A 151 -7.21 2.61 -9.53
C ARG A 151 -8.67 2.27 -9.32
N SER A 152 -9.58 3.11 -9.82
CA SER A 152 -11.03 2.96 -9.77
C SER A 152 -11.67 3.51 -11.05
N ASN A 153 -12.94 3.17 -11.32
CA ASN A 153 -13.78 3.85 -12.32
C ASN A 153 -13.96 5.35 -12.02
N LEU A 154 -13.86 5.73 -10.75
CA LEU A 154 -13.94 7.14 -10.35
C LEU A 154 -12.76 7.98 -10.87
N ASP A 155 -11.57 7.36 -11.06
CA ASP A 155 -10.41 8.05 -11.67
C ASP A 155 -10.71 8.50 -13.11
N GLN A 156 -11.48 7.70 -13.85
CA GLN A 156 -11.94 8.06 -15.20
C GLN A 156 -12.92 9.23 -15.15
N LYS A 157 -13.87 9.20 -14.22
CA LYS A 157 -14.84 10.27 -14.03
C LYS A 157 -14.17 11.61 -13.74
N PHE A 158 -13.22 11.64 -12.81
CA PHE A 158 -12.44 12.83 -12.47
C PHE A 158 -11.35 13.17 -13.47
N LYS A 159 -11.30 12.46 -14.61
CA LYS A 159 -10.32 12.67 -15.70
C LYS A 159 -8.87 12.73 -15.20
N ARG A 160 -8.54 11.95 -14.16
CA ARG A 160 -7.21 11.94 -13.57
C ARG A 160 -6.18 11.43 -14.58
N SER A 161 -5.12 12.20 -14.83
CA SER A 161 -4.18 11.98 -15.95
C SER A 161 -3.55 10.58 -15.94
N PHE A 162 -3.15 10.07 -14.76
CA PHE A 162 -2.55 8.74 -14.62
C PHE A 162 -3.46 7.60 -15.09
N PHE A 163 -4.78 7.80 -15.13
CA PHE A 163 -5.74 6.78 -15.56
C PHE A 163 -5.63 6.47 -17.04
N TYR A 164 -5.28 7.46 -17.86
CA TYR A 164 -5.19 7.34 -19.32
C TYR A 164 -3.81 6.82 -19.77
N ASN A 165 -2.81 6.89 -18.91
CA ASN A 165 -1.50 6.36 -19.19
C ASN A 165 -1.46 4.87 -18.78
N ARG A 166 -1.24 3.98 -19.76
CA ARG A 166 -1.11 2.55 -19.47
C ARG A 166 0.13 2.29 -18.64
N SER A 167 -0.04 1.71 -17.49
CA SER A 167 1.10 1.27 -16.69
C SER A 167 1.75 0.05 -17.31
N PRO A 168 3.09 0.03 -17.40
CA PRO A 168 3.82 -1.12 -17.91
C PRO A 168 3.95 -2.26 -16.88
N TYR A 169 3.39 -2.12 -15.68
CA TYR A 169 3.64 -3.06 -14.58
C TYR A 169 2.42 -3.88 -14.19
N MET A 170 2.72 -5.15 -13.84
CA MET A 170 1.81 -6.08 -13.18
C MET A 170 2.44 -6.56 -11.87
N GLY A 171 1.59 -6.96 -10.91
CA GLY A 171 2.02 -7.58 -9.66
C GLY A 171 1.44 -8.97 -9.53
N VAL A 172 2.23 -9.89 -9.00
CA VAL A 172 1.84 -11.27 -8.73
C VAL A 172 2.24 -11.62 -7.31
N LYS A 173 1.38 -12.36 -6.60
CA LYS A 173 1.58 -12.73 -5.21
C LYS A 173 1.25 -14.19 -4.97
N TYR A 174 2.07 -14.81 -4.14
CA TYR A 174 1.89 -16.13 -3.56
C TYR A 174 2.08 -16.09 -2.05
N HIS A 175 1.42 -16.99 -1.34
CA HIS A 175 1.84 -17.41 0.00
C HIS A 175 2.51 -18.77 -0.12
N ILE A 176 3.66 -18.94 0.51
CA ILE A 176 4.50 -20.13 0.41
C ILE A 176 5.00 -20.57 1.79
N LEU A 177 5.35 -21.85 1.89
CA LEU A 177 6.19 -22.37 2.97
C LEU A 177 7.59 -22.60 2.40
N THR A 178 8.61 -22.08 3.07
CA THR A 178 9.99 -22.15 2.62
C THR A 178 10.95 -21.99 3.79
N ASP A 179 12.19 -22.42 3.61
CA ASP A 179 13.24 -22.28 4.63
C ASP A 179 14.10 -21.03 4.37
N LEU A 180 13.59 -19.89 4.81
CA LEU A 180 14.30 -18.62 4.82
C LEU A 180 14.39 -18.06 6.25
N PRO A 181 15.40 -17.24 6.56
CA PRO A 181 15.50 -16.60 7.87
C PRO A 181 14.25 -15.79 8.21
N ASN A 182 13.71 -15.99 9.40
CA ASN A 182 12.45 -15.40 9.85
C ASN A 182 12.48 -13.87 9.93
N ASN A 183 13.65 -13.28 10.11
CA ASN A 183 13.87 -11.85 10.31
C ASN A 183 14.33 -11.11 9.04
N LEU A 184 14.26 -11.80 7.90
CA LEU A 184 14.76 -11.30 6.62
C LEU A 184 13.61 -10.84 5.70
N ILE A 185 13.80 -9.67 5.06
CA ILE A 185 13.15 -9.33 3.81
C ILE A 185 14.19 -9.41 2.69
N ARG A 186 13.92 -10.22 1.66
CA ARG A 186 14.80 -10.35 0.50
C ARG A 186 14.15 -9.78 -0.75
N LEU A 187 14.91 -8.96 -1.47
CA LEU A 187 14.54 -8.35 -2.75
C LEU A 187 15.37 -8.98 -3.87
N ASP A 188 14.74 -9.78 -4.72
CA ASP A 188 15.41 -10.51 -5.80
C ASP A 188 15.15 -9.83 -7.13
N ASN A 189 16.19 -9.33 -7.80
CA ASN A 189 16.11 -8.64 -9.08
C ASN A 189 16.12 -9.61 -10.26
N PHE A 190 15.35 -9.25 -11.29
CA PHE A 190 15.34 -9.91 -12.58
C PHE A 190 15.06 -8.90 -13.70
N ASN A 191 15.27 -9.28 -14.94
CA ASN A 191 15.06 -8.38 -16.07
C ASN A 191 13.59 -7.91 -16.17
N GLY A 192 13.35 -6.63 -16.03
CA GLY A 192 12.03 -6.00 -16.10
C GLY A 192 11.25 -6.02 -14.79
N GLY A 193 11.89 -6.43 -13.65
CA GLY A 193 11.19 -6.45 -12.38
C GLY A 193 12.05 -6.87 -11.19
N TYR A 194 11.35 -7.06 -10.07
CA TYR A 194 11.93 -7.60 -8.84
C TYR A 194 10.85 -8.30 -8.01
N SER A 195 11.25 -9.20 -7.13
CA SER A 195 10.38 -9.80 -6.12
C SER A 195 10.76 -9.32 -4.72
N GLY A 196 9.80 -9.40 -3.81
CA GLY A 196 10.03 -9.30 -2.38
C GLY A 196 9.52 -10.58 -1.70
N VAL A 197 10.32 -11.14 -0.80
CA VAL A 197 9.91 -12.26 0.03
C VAL A 197 10.20 -11.97 1.49
N CYS A 198 9.21 -12.18 2.36
CA CYS A 198 9.37 -12.05 3.80
C CYS A 198 8.40 -12.97 4.54
N LYS A 199 8.76 -13.33 5.77
CA LYS A 199 7.89 -14.13 6.65
C LYS A 199 6.70 -13.28 7.10
N ILE A 200 5.53 -13.90 7.13
CA ILE A 200 4.28 -13.38 7.72
C ILE A 200 3.85 -14.28 8.89
N GLU A 201 2.60 -14.21 9.31
CA GLU A 201 2.05 -15.08 10.38
C GLU A 201 2.01 -16.56 9.97
N ASN A 202 1.84 -17.44 10.97
CA ASN A 202 1.60 -18.89 10.79
C ASN A 202 2.67 -19.62 9.95
N GLN A 203 3.94 -19.28 10.13
CA GLN A 203 5.09 -19.84 9.41
C GLN A 203 5.06 -19.63 7.89
N LYS A 204 4.12 -18.87 7.37
CA LYS A 204 4.02 -18.54 5.94
C LYS A 204 4.99 -17.43 5.55
N PHE A 205 5.38 -17.46 4.29
CA PHE A 205 6.09 -16.37 3.64
C PHE A 205 5.22 -15.78 2.53
N ASN A 206 5.27 -14.47 2.40
CA ASN A 206 4.71 -13.77 1.26
C ASN A 206 5.79 -13.62 0.19
N LEU A 207 5.54 -14.15 -0.99
CA LEU A 207 6.32 -13.94 -2.21
C LEU A 207 5.50 -13.05 -3.14
N CYS A 208 5.94 -11.82 -3.36
CA CYS A 208 5.24 -10.88 -4.22
C CYS A 208 6.22 -10.24 -5.19
N TYR A 209 5.92 -10.24 -6.49
CA TYR A 209 6.79 -9.60 -7.46
C TYR A 209 6.07 -8.59 -8.35
N LEU A 210 6.84 -7.59 -8.78
CA LEU A 210 6.48 -6.61 -9.79
C LEU A 210 7.23 -6.94 -11.08
N SER A 211 6.52 -7.08 -12.19
CA SER A 211 7.11 -7.33 -13.50
C SER A 211 6.54 -6.38 -14.55
N LYS A 212 7.34 -6.03 -15.56
CA LYS A 212 6.83 -5.39 -16.76
C LYS A 212 5.87 -6.36 -17.48
N THR A 213 4.71 -5.87 -17.90
CA THR A 213 3.74 -6.63 -18.68
C THR A 213 4.31 -7.15 -20.00
N ALA A 214 5.37 -6.49 -20.52
CA ALA A 214 6.11 -6.94 -21.69
C ALA A 214 6.76 -8.33 -21.48
N ASN A 215 7.13 -8.68 -20.25
CA ASN A 215 7.62 -10.03 -19.94
C ASN A 215 6.55 -11.07 -20.16
N LEU A 216 5.34 -10.86 -19.59
CA LEU A 216 4.22 -11.78 -19.74
C LEU A 216 3.80 -11.95 -21.20
N LYS A 217 3.84 -10.87 -22.01
CA LYS A 217 3.44 -10.91 -23.43
C LYS A 217 4.33 -11.80 -24.30
N LYS A 218 5.52 -12.17 -23.83
CA LYS A 218 6.46 -13.04 -24.56
C LYS A 218 6.20 -14.52 -24.35
N TYR A 219 5.35 -14.87 -23.37
CA TYR A 219 5.13 -16.24 -22.91
C TYR A 219 3.63 -16.55 -22.83
N HIS A 220 3.28 -17.83 -22.80
CA HIS A 220 1.88 -18.29 -22.80
C HIS A 220 1.21 -18.25 -21.41
N GLY A 221 1.87 -17.65 -20.41
CA GLY A 221 1.30 -17.55 -19.08
C GLY A 221 2.33 -17.13 -18.03
N ILE A 222 1.85 -17.00 -16.80
CA ILE A 222 2.66 -16.57 -15.65
C ILE A 222 3.76 -17.60 -15.38
N SER A 223 3.44 -18.89 -15.34
CA SER A 223 4.41 -19.95 -15.03
C SER A 223 5.57 -19.98 -16.03
N GLU A 224 5.28 -19.91 -17.33
CA GLU A 224 6.33 -19.87 -18.36
C GLU A 224 7.18 -18.60 -18.26
N MET A 225 6.57 -17.46 -17.98
CA MET A 225 7.30 -16.22 -17.72
C MET A 225 8.21 -16.35 -16.48
N GLU A 226 7.73 -16.96 -15.41
CA GLU A 226 8.52 -17.19 -14.19
C GLU A 226 9.75 -18.04 -14.46
N GLU A 227 9.58 -19.14 -15.18
CA GLU A 227 10.70 -20.02 -15.57
C GLU A 227 11.74 -19.32 -16.44
N ASN A 228 11.31 -18.53 -17.42
CA ASN A 228 12.21 -17.95 -18.41
C ASN A 228 12.79 -16.59 -17.99
N VAL A 229 12.17 -15.90 -17.04
CA VAL A 229 12.57 -14.57 -16.60
C VAL A 229 13.06 -14.57 -15.15
N LEU A 230 12.23 -15.02 -14.20
CA LEU A 230 12.55 -14.96 -12.78
C LEU A 230 13.63 -15.99 -12.39
N HIS A 231 13.58 -17.20 -12.96
CA HIS A 231 14.56 -18.26 -12.66
C HIS A 231 15.97 -17.99 -13.20
N LYS A 232 16.19 -16.89 -13.90
CA LYS A 232 17.56 -16.42 -14.21
C LYS A 232 18.30 -15.95 -12.97
N ASN A 233 17.56 -15.43 -11.98
CA ASN A 233 18.09 -15.19 -10.65
C ASN A 233 18.16 -16.54 -9.90
N PRO A 234 19.36 -17.01 -9.46
CA PRO A 234 19.52 -18.30 -8.81
C PRO A 234 18.76 -18.40 -7.48
N PHE A 235 18.60 -17.30 -6.75
CA PHE A 235 17.83 -17.27 -5.51
C PHE A 235 16.33 -17.48 -5.76
N LEU A 236 15.78 -16.84 -6.79
CA LEU A 236 14.39 -17.06 -7.20
C LEU A 236 14.18 -18.48 -7.73
N LYS A 237 15.11 -18.96 -8.58
CA LYS A 237 15.02 -20.33 -9.07
C LYS A 237 14.99 -21.34 -7.94
N HIS A 238 15.86 -21.16 -6.92
CA HIS A 238 15.87 -22.00 -5.72
C HIS A 238 14.55 -21.92 -4.97
N LEU A 239 14.04 -20.69 -4.73
CA LEU A 239 12.81 -20.45 -4.01
C LEU A 239 11.61 -21.12 -4.71
N PHE A 240 11.43 -20.92 -6.02
CA PHE A 240 10.33 -21.51 -6.76
C PHE A 240 10.37 -23.05 -6.81
N LYS A 241 11.58 -23.64 -6.78
CA LYS A 241 11.75 -25.10 -6.85
C LYS A 241 11.61 -25.81 -5.51
N ASN A 242 11.88 -25.11 -4.39
CA ASN A 242 12.01 -25.72 -3.06
C ASN A 242 10.97 -25.16 -2.06
N SER A 243 9.93 -24.51 -2.53
CA SER A 243 8.85 -23.99 -1.67
C SER A 243 7.52 -24.67 -1.98
N ASP A 244 6.69 -24.81 -0.95
CA ASP A 244 5.32 -25.26 -1.10
C ASP A 244 4.39 -24.06 -1.32
N PHE A 245 3.74 -23.99 -2.46
CA PHE A 245 2.80 -22.93 -2.81
C PHE A 245 1.42 -23.25 -2.22
N LEU A 246 0.95 -22.42 -1.27
CA LEU A 246 -0.25 -22.70 -0.48
C LEU A 246 -1.56 -22.51 -1.26
N ASN A 247 -1.56 -21.62 -2.24
CA ASN A 247 -2.73 -21.35 -3.07
C ASN A 247 -2.38 -21.76 -4.50
N GLY A 248 -3.04 -22.75 -5.05
CA GLY A 248 -2.71 -23.33 -6.37
C GLY A 248 -2.68 -22.35 -7.55
N LYS A 249 -3.14 -21.10 -7.36
CA LYS A 249 -3.07 -20.01 -8.34
C LYS A 249 -2.60 -18.72 -7.66
N PRO A 250 -1.77 -17.91 -8.35
CA PRO A 250 -1.35 -16.61 -7.84
C PRO A 250 -2.49 -15.60 -7.81
N GLU A 251 -2.37 -14.62 -6.91
CA GLU A 251 -3.12 -13.40 -7.01
C GLU A 251 -2.42 -12.42 -7.96
N VAL A 252 -3.16 -11.84 -8.89
CA VAL A 252 -2.61 -10.98 -9.95
C VAL A 252 -3.32 -9.64 -9.96
N ILE A 253 -2.55 -8.58 -10.11
CA ILE A 253 -3.06 -7.23 -10.39
C ILE A 253 -2.30 -6.61 -11.56
N ASN A 254 -3.02 -5.85 -12.38
CA ASN A 254 -2.47 -5.10 -13.50
C ASN A 254 -2.56 -3.58 -13.24
N GLU A 255 -1.99 -2.78 -14.14
CA GLU A 255 -2.11 -1.33 -14.13
C GLU A 255 -1.60 -0.69 -12.81
N ILE A 256 -0.39 -1.06 -12.40
CA ILE A 256 0.28 -0.47 -11.25
C ILE A 256 1.01 0.79 -11.72
N SER A 257 0.47 1.96 -11.41
CA SER A 257 1.04 3.26 -11.81
C SER A 257 1.65 3.99 -10.63
N PHE A 258 2.88 4.48 -10.82
CA PHE A 258 3.60 5.31 -9.86
C PHE A 258 3.57 6.80 -10.22
N GLU A 259 2.75 7.17 -11.18
CA GLU A 259 2.59 8.58 -11.58
C GLU A 259 2.03 9.43 -10.44
N PRO A 260 2.36 10.72 -10.43
CA PRO A 260 1.74 11.67 -9.49
C PRO A 260 0.22 11.68 -9.62
N LYS A 261 -0.46 11.82 -8.49
CA LYS A 261 -1.91 11.89 -8.41
C LYS A 261 -2.33 13.17 -7.69
N SER A 262 -3.48 13.72 -8.06
CA SER A 262 -4.12 14.79 -7.32
C SER A 262 -4.58 14.31 -5.95
N LEU A 263 -4.56 15.19 -4.97
CA LEU A 263 -5.01 14.91 -3.61
C LEU A 263 -6.47 15.26 -3.38
N ILE A 264 -7.02 16.10 -4.24
CA ILE A 264 -8.38 16.64 -4.14
C ILE A 264 -8.91 16.82 -5.56
N GLU A 265 -10.14 16.37 -5.81
CA GLU A 265 -10.91 16.64 -7.03
C GLU A 265 -12.37 16.88 -6.66
N ASP A 266 -12.96 17.96 -7.12
CA ASP A 266 -14.34 18.35 -6.78
C ASP A 266 -14.63 18.18 -5.28
N HIS A 267 -13.74 18.67 -4.43
CA HIS A 267 -13.80 18.57 -2.96
C HIS A 267 -13.67 17.14 -2.39
N LEU A 268 -13.55 16.10 -3.22
CA LEU A 268 -13.30 14.74 -2.77
C LEU A 268 -11.83 14.59 -2.33
N LEU A 269 -11.63 14.12 -1.08
CA LEU A 269 -10.31 13.99 -0.46
C LEU A 269 -9.74 12.60 -0.74
N PHE A 270 -8.62 12.52 -1.45
CA PHE A 270 -7.96 11.24 -1.74
C PHE A 270 -6.98 10.85 -0.63
N CYS A 271 -6.95 9.56 -0.27
CA CYS A 271 -6.12 9.03 0.81
C CYS A 271 -5.50 7.67 0.45
N GLY A 272 -4.29 7.39 0.95
CA GLY A 272 -3.56 6.17 0.61
C GLY A 272 -3.12 6.12 -0.85
N ASP A 273 -3.14 4.95 -1.50
CA ASP A 273 -2.70 4.78 -2.90
C ASP A 273 -3.53 5.57 -3.91
N SER A 274 -4.75 5.98 -3.56
CA SER A 274 -5.57 6.86 -4.38
C SER A 274 -5.04 8.29 -4.41
N ALA A 275 -4.32 8.73 -3.36
CA ALA A 275 -3.63 10.02 -3.28
C ALA A 275 -2.23 9.98 -3.91
N GLY A 276 -1.58 8.83 -3.87
CA GLY A 276 -0.23 8.63 -4.43
C GLY A 276 0.35 7.29 -3.99
N MET A 277 0.86 6.54 -4.95
CA MET A 277 1.44 5.23 -4.67
C MET A 277 2.96 5.31 -4.64
N ILE A 278 3.57 4.87 -3.54
CA ILE A 278 5.02 4.66 -3.48
C ILE A 278 5.38 3.36 -4.20
N THR A 279 6.59 3.31 -4.74
CA THR A 279 7.08 2.06 -5.33
C THR A 279 7.21 0.98 -4.26
N PRO A 280 6.77 -0.26 -4.53
CA PRO A 280 6.78 -1.35 -3.54
C PRO A 280 8.18 -1.66 -2.98
N LEU A 281 9.21 -1.35 -3.76
CA LEU A 281 10.62 -1.50 -3.38
C LEU A 281 10.99 -0.84 -2.05
N CYS A 282 10.35 0.28 -1.73
CA CYS A 282 10.61 0.99 -0.48
C CYS A 282 9.99 0.31 0.75
N GLY A 283 9.13 -0.71 0.58
CA GLY A 283 8.47 -1.43 1.68
C GLY A 283 7.49 -0.60 2.52
N ASN A 284 7.21 0.64 2.15
CA ASN A 284 6.52 1.62 3.00
C ASN A 284 5.08 1.96 2.57
N GLY A 285 4.55 1.30 1.53
CA GLY A 285 3.22 1.61 1.02
C GLY A 285 2.11 1.48 2.06
N MET A 286 2.19 0.45 2.91
CA MET A 286 1.21 0.25 3.97
C MET A 286 1.33 1.30 5.08
N ALA A 287 2.55 1.64 5.51
CA ALA A 287 2.79 2.69 6.50
C ALA A 287 2.32 4.06 5.99
N ILE A 288 2.60 4.41 4.72
CA ILE A 288 2.12 5.65 4.10
C ILE A 288 0.58 5.68 4.05
N ALA A 289 -0.06 4.58 3.72
CA ALA A 289 -1.52 4.51 3.69
C ALA A 289 -2.14 4.80 5.06
N ILE A 290 -1.59 4.20 6.13
CA ILE A 290 -2.01 4.42 7.51
C ILE A 290 -1.71 5.87 7.95
N HIS A 291 -0.49 6.37 7.68
CA HIS A 291 -0.08 7.72 8.06
C HIS A 291 -0.89 8.80 7.36
N SER A 292 -1.14 8.65 6.05
CA SER A 292 -1.98 9.59 5.31
C SER A 292 -3.41 9.65 5.85
N ALA A 293 -3.96 8.50 6.25
CA ALA A 293 -5.27 8.39 6.89
C ALA A 293 -5.30 9.09 8.26
N LYS A 294 -4.25 8.90 9.06
CA LYS A 294 -4.10 9.61 10.35
C LYS A 294 -4.07 11.11 10.16
N ILE A 295 -3.24 11.63 9.24
CA ILE A 295 -3.14 13.06 8.94
C ILE A 295 -4.49 13.62 8.51
N LEU A 296 -5.15 13.00 7.52
CA LEU A 296 -6.43 13.46 6.99
C LEU A 296 -7.51 13.46 8.07
N SER A 297 -7.63 12.38 8.84
CA SER A 297 -8.64 12.26 9.88
C SER A 297 -8.45 13.28 10.99
N GLN A 298 -7.22 13.54 11.42
CA GLN A 298 -6.91 14.56 12.43
C GLN A 298 -7.26 15.98 11.95
N ILE A 299 -7.02 16.28 10.67
CA ILE A 299 -7.39 17.57 10.06
C ILE A 299 -8.92 17.70 10.05
N ILE A 300 -9.64 16.69 9.57
CA ILE A 300 -11.11 16.71 9.52
C ILE A 300 -11.70 16.90 10.92
N ILE A 301 -11.23 16.14 11.91
CA ILE A 301 -11.72 16.23 13.30
C ILE A 301 -11.49 17.63 13.88
N ARG A 302 -10.33 18.25 13.61
CA ARG A 302 -10.01 19.58 14.10
C ARG A 302 -10.89 20.65 13.45
N HIS A 303 -11.04 20.64 12.12
CA HIS A 303 -11.88 21.57 11.39
C HIS A 303 -13.37 21.43 11.74
N ALA A 304 -13.84 20.22 12.03
CA ALA A 304 -15.23 19.97 12.44
C ALA A 304 -15.55 20.46 13.86
N LYS A 305 -14.56 20.76 14.70
CA LYS A 305 -14.75 21.40 16.02
C LYS A 305 -15.06 22.89 15.90
N ALA A 306 -14.72 23.54 14.79
CA ALA A 306 -15.11 24.91 14.50
C ALA A 306 -16.65 24.99 14.29
N HIS A 307 -17.22 26.18 14.47
CA HIS A 307 -18.67 26.38 14.33
C HIS A 307 -19.16 26.17 12.88
N THR A 308 -18.31 26.44 11.90
CA THR A 308 -18.57 26.22 10.48
C THR A 308 -17.39 25.46 9.87
N LEU A 309 -17.69 24.51 8.97
CA LEU A 309 -16.65 23.81 8.20
C LEU A 309 -16.16 24.73 7.08
N ASP A 310 -14.95 25.26 7.23
CA ASP A 310 -14.22 25.89 6.12
C ASP A 310 -13.55 24.80 5.29
N ARG A 311 -14.20 24.44 4.18
CA ARG A 311 -13.75 23.38 3.28
C ARG A 311 -12.42 23.73 2.62
N ASP A 312 -12.28 24.97 2.16
CA ASP A 312 -11.07 25.43 1.48
C ASP A 312 -9.86 25.43 2.41
N ALA A 313 -10.05 25.84 3.67
CA ALA A 313 -8.99 25.77 4.67
C ALA A 313 -8.59 24.33 5.00
N LEU A 314 -9.57 23.42 5.13
CA LEU A 314 -9.32 22.00 5.35
C LEU A 314 -8.51 21.40 4.18
N GLU A 315 -8.91 21.67 2.95
CA GLU A 315 -8.27 21.14 1.73
C GLU A 315 -6.85 21.68 1.58
N ARG A 316 -6.64 22.99 1.77
CA ARG A 316 -5.29 23.59 1.76
C ARG A 316 -4.39 22.99 2.82
N GLU A 317 -4.90 22.79 4.03
CA GLU A 317 -4.10 22.19 5.10
C GLU A 317 -3.74 20.74 4.80
N TYR A 318 -4.69 19.95 4.31
CA TYR A 318 -4.43 18.56 3.93
C TYR A 318 -3.39 18.48 2.81
N PHE A 319 -3.56 19.28 1.76
CA PHE A 319 -2.61 19.34 0.65
C PHE A 319 -1.19 19.68 1.13
N SER A 320 -1.06 20.71 1.95
CA SER A 320 0.23 21.14 2.48
C SER A 320 0.88 20.05 3.34
N LYS A 321 0.15 19.50 4.31
CA LYS A 321 0.70 18.48 5.22
C LYS A 321 1.07 17.20 4.51
N TRP A 322 0.20 16.71 3.63
CA TRP A 322 0.47 15.51 2.85
C TRP A 322 1.69 15.68 1.94
N THR A 323 1.78 16.81 1.24
CA THR A 323 2.88 17.12 0.33
C THR A 323 4.22 17.19 1.08
N ASN A 324 4.25 17.86 2.20
CA ASN A 324 5.45 18.00 3.04
C ASN A 324 5.93 16.65 3.58
N GLU A 325 5.00 15.74 3.93
CA GLU A 325 5.34 14.45 4.51
C GLU A 325 5.80 13.43 3.46
N PHE A 326 5.10 13.36 2.31
CA PHE A 326 5.27 12.23 1.41
C PHE A 326 5.92 12.54 0.07
N SER A 327 5.92 13.79 -0.42
CA SER A 327 6.34 14.08 -1.80
C SER A 327 7.79 13.72 -2.09
N LEU A 328 8.70 13.96 -1.14
CA LEU A 328 10.12 13.61 -1.30
C LEU A 328 10.31 12.09 -1.35
N ARG A 329 9.63 11.35 -0.47
CA ARG A 329 9.69 9.88 -0.41
C ARG A 329 9.17 9.26 -1.69
N LEU A 330 8.04 9.75 -2.21
CA LEU A 330 7.47 9.28 -3.48
C LEU A 330 8.38 9.58 -4.68
N ARG A 331 9.05 10.74 -4.71
CA ARG A 331 10.02 11.08 -5.74
C ARG A 331 11.26 10.17 -5.68
N SER A 332 11.82 10.01 -4.47
CA SER A 332 12.97 9.11 -4.25
C SER A 332 12.63 7.67 -4.61
N GLY A 333 11.44 7.19 -4.23
CA GLY A 333 10.96 5.85 -4.58
C GLY A 333 10.92 5.65 -6.11
N ARG A 334 10.35 6.59 -6.86
CA ARG A 334 10.35 6.54 -8.33
C ARG A 334 11.76 6.50 -8.93
N PHE A 335 12.68 7.29 -8.38
CA PHE A 335 14.08 7.26 -8.83
C PHE A 335 14.72 5.89 -8.58
N ILE A 336 14.56 5.35 -7.36
CA ILE A 336 15.11 4.04 -7.00
C ILE A 336 14.50 2.93 -7.88
N GLN A 337 13.22 3.03 -8.24
CA GLN A 337 12.55 2.06 -9.12
C GLN A 337 13.25 1.90 -10.47
N HIS A 338 13.88 2.96 -11.00
CA HIS A 338 14.64 2.88 -12.26
C HIS A 338 15.96 2.09 -12.14
N LEU A 339 16.49 1.93 -10.93
CA LEU A 339 17.68 1.12 -10.67
C LEU A 339 17.37 -0.38 -10.67
N PHE A 340 16.13 -0.75 -10.36
CA PHE A 340 15.67 -2.13 -10.29
C PHE A 340 15.03 -2.58 -11.61
N GLY A 341 15.13 -3.86 -11.91
CA GLY A 341 14.62 -4.42 -13.17
C GLY A 341 15.51 -4.15 -14.40
N ASN A 342 16.68 -3.54 -14.20
CA ASN A 342 17.76 -3.50 -15.19
C ASN A 342 18.96 -4.27 -14.63
N PRO A 343 19.28 -5.47 -15.17
CA PRO A 343 20.33 -6.32 -14.61
C PRO A 343 21.70 -5.64 -14.51
N LEU A 344 22.11 -4.86 -15.52
CA LEU A 344 23.41 -4.19 -15.52
C LEU A 344 23.50 -3.12 -14.44
N ILE A 345 22.46 -2.28 -14.32
CA ILE A 345 22.42 -1.23 -13.30
C ILE A 345 22.42 -1.84 -11.90
N THR A 346 21.64 -2.90 -11.69
CA THR A 346 21.55 -3.56 -10.38
C THR A 346 22.87 -4.24 -10.02
N GLU A 347 23.57 -4.86 -10.98
CA GLU A 347 24.90 -5.45 -10.76
C GLU A 347 25.92 -4.41 -10.28
N VAL A 348 25.95 -3.26 -10.94
CA VAL A 348 26.85 -2.15 -10.56
C VAL A 348 26.44 -1.58 -9.19
N ALA A 349 25.18 -1.34 -8.97
CA ALA A 349 24.67 -0.79 -7.71
C ALA A 349 25.01 -1.70 -6.51
N VAL A 350 24.76 -3.01 -6.64
CA VAL A 350 25.08 -3.99 -5.59
C VAL A 350 26.59 -4.07 -5.35
N ALA A 351 27.40 -4.06 -6.42
CA ALA A 351 28.87 -4.08 -6.28
C ALA A 351 29.40 -2.82 -5.56
N VAL A 352 28.90 -1.64 -5.93
CA VAL A 352 29.33 -0.36 -5.31
C VAL A 352 28.87 -0.30 -3.84
N LEU A 353 27.61 -0.61 -3.55
CA LEU A 353 27.05 -0.54 -2.20
C LEU A 353 27.64 -1.62 -1.26
N GLY A 354 28.02 -2.77 -1.81
CA GLY A 354 28.71 -3.82 -1.06
C GLY A 354 30.08 -3.38 -0.54
N ASN A 355 30.76 -2.50 -1.26
CA ASN A 355 32.07 -1.95 -0.87
C ASN A 355 31.98 -0.65 -0.04
N LEU A 356 30.78 -0.08 0.14
CA LEU A 356 30.55 1.19 0.84
C LEU A 356 29.45 1.06 1.92
N PRO A 357 29.75 0.41 3.07
CA PRO A 357 28.73 0.14 4.10
C PRO A 357 28.02 1.40 4.63
N ALA A 358 28.74 2.53 4.76
CA ALA A 358 28.16 3.79 5.21
C ALA A 358 27.11 4.35 4.23
N LEU A 359 27.37 4.23 2.92
CA LEU A 359 26.43 4.64 1.88
C LEU A 359 25.20 3.74 1.85
N ASN A 360 25.38 2.43 1.99
CA ASN A 360 24.29 1.47 2.09
C ASN A 360 23.36 1.80 3.26
N GLN A 361 23.89 2.02 4.47
CA GLN A 361 23.11 2.41 5.63
C GLN A 361 22.38 3.76 5.44
N MET A 362 23.00 4.72 4.77
CA MET A 362 22.38 6.01 4.47
C MET A 362 21.17 5.85 3.52
N ILE A 363 21.28 5.00 2.50
CA ILE A 363 20.18 4.71 1.57
C ILE A 363 19.03 4.03 2.33
N VAL A 364 19.31 3.02 3.13
CA VAL A 364 18.32 2.33 3.97
C VAL A 364 17.58 3.34 4.87
N LYS A 365 18.30 4.24 5.55
CA LYS A 365 17.67 5.29 6.39
C LYS A 365 16.76 6.22 5.60
N LYS A 366 17.11 6.56 4.36
CA LYS A 366 16.30 7.48 3.52
C LYS A 366 15.05 6.81 2.92
N THR A 367 14.99 5.49 2.87
CA THR A 367 13.79 4.76 2.41
C THR A 367 12.73 4.63 3.50
N HIS A 368 13.10 4.73 4.78
CA HIS A 368 12.19 4.72 5.91
C HIS A 368 11.76 6.14 6.30
N GLY A 369 10.55 6.29 6.78
CA GLY A 369 10.04 7.54 7.34
C GLY A 369 10.30 7.64 8.85
N LYS A 370 9.75 8.70 9.44
CA LYS A 370 9.72 8.87 10.89
C LYS A 370 8.58 8.04 11.50
N VAL A 371 8.78 7.59 12.70
CA VAL A 371 7.72 6.99 13.52
C VAL A 371 6.62 8.01 13.76
N PHE A 372 5.35 7.63 13.67
CA PHE A 372 4.19 8.52 13.79
C PHE A 372 3.10 8.00 14.72
#